data_4acd4e27b722298881f42051d12cd298
#
_entry.id   4acd4e27b722298881f42051d12cd298
#
_cell.length_a   1.000
_cell.length_b   1.000
_cell.length_c   1.000
_cell.angle_alpha   90.00
_cell.angle_beta   90.00
_cell.angle_gamma   90.00
#
_symmetry.space_group_name_H-M   'P 1'
#
loop_
_entity.id
_entity.type
_entity.pdbx_description
1 polymer ?
#
loop_
_entity_poly.entity_id
_entity_poly.type
_entity_poly.pdbx_seq_one_letter_code
_entity_poly.pdbx_strand_id
1 'polypeptide(L)'
;GSEDWQFYNAFNNTRSLIYDYEEYMFPRYEDEQALYHSVGVDSKARAKNLYYYNYTADDRVDQSFFLDYFEKRSEEISGQTNVVQKLRQTVKTYIKGTFAGKYEYLHLAAMSGYAILLLGWIFRKDWKRVLETICIPGMQIVLWLYLIYRGRMPERVLISMNLMLMVPLLLLAHEYVMDDAGGVSRSAAKKVCRKTGLALLLAAMVVGAVWKVTTVRTQNLETAKWNENVEKLKAYCMDHPDNFYFNDVTSMAMTTYNVHLWQKDPYVMNYMSLGDWIAYSPVWERKLKQNGISSVKEALYGADNVYLISSFDRGTEYLTELYENEIGRA
;
A
#
# COMPACT_ATOMS: atom_id res chain seq x y z
N GLY A 1 0.79 -17.89 22.68
CA GLY A 1 0.93 -16.50 23.08
C GLY A 1 0.00 -16.22 24.26
N SER A 2 0.27 -15.16 25.04
CA SER A 2 -0.67 -14.72 26.07
C SER A 2 -2.01 -14.31 25.44
N GLU A 3 -3.09 -14.30 26.24
CA GLU A 3 -4.42 -13.88 25.77
C GLU A 3 -4.37 -12.47 25.17
N ASP A 4 -3.59 -11.56 25.76
CA ASP A 4 -3.40 -10.19 25.26
C ASP A 4 -2.87 -10.14 23.81
N TRP A 5 -1.92 -11.02 23.45
CA TRP A 5 -1.41 -11.11 22.11
C TRP A 5 -2.42 -11.72 21.13
N GLN A 6 -3.25 -12.65 21.58
CA GLN A 6 -4.32 -13.21 20.74
C GLN A 6 -5.37 -12.14 20.44
N PHE A 7 -5.76 -11.38 21.46
CA PHE A 7 -6.69 -10.28 21.34
C PHE A 7 -6.14 -9.17 20.41
N TYR A 8 -4.89 -8.74 20.64
CA TYR A 8 -4.22 -7.79 19.76
C TYR A 8 -4.15 -8.29 18.30
N ASN A 9 -3.84 -9.55 18.05
CA ASN A 9 -3.79 -10.08 16.70
C ASN A 9 -5.16 -10.05 16.00
N ALA A 10 -6.23 -10.35 16.71
CA ALA A 10 -7.59 -10.25 16.18
C ALA A 10 -7.92 -8.79 15.81
N PHE A 11 -7.66 -7.86 16.72
CA PHE A 11 -7.81 -6.43 16.47
C PHE A 11 -6.98 -5.97 15.27
N ASN A 12 -5.68 -6.28 15.25
CA ASN A 12 -4.78 -5.83 14.19
C ASN A 12 -5.17 -6.37 12.81
N ASN A 13 -5.71 -7.60 12.73
CA ASN A 13 -6.27 -8.13 11.49
C ASN A 13 -7.46 -7.29 11.01
N THR A 14 -8.40 -6.96 11.90
CA THR A 14 -9.57 -6.13 11.54
C THR A 14 -9.14 -4.71 11.16
N ARG A 15 -8.26 -4.10 11.95
CA ARG A 15 -7.69 -2.78 11.64
C ARG A 15 -7.01 -2.78 10.26
N SER A 16 -6.23 -3.81 9.95
CA SER A 16 -5.58 -3.96 8.65
C SER A 16 -6.59 -4.09 7.50
N LEU A 17 -7.69 -4.81 7.71
CA LEU A 17 -8.76 -4.87 6.69
C LEU A 17 -9.37 -3.50 6.44
N ILE A 18 -9.63 -2.72 7.50
CA ILE A 18 -10.23 -1.39 7.38
C ILE A 18 -9.27 -0.42 6.67
N TYR A 19 -8.00 -0.39 7.04
CA TYR A 19 -7.07 0.61 6.50
C TYR A 19 -6.32 0.18 5.23
N ASP A 20 -6.26 -1.11 4.92
CA ASP A 20 -5.52 -1.62 3.76
C ASP A 20 -6.43 -1.89 2.55
N TYR A 21 -7.75 -1.92 2.73
CA TYR A 21 -8.70 -2.21 1.65
C TYR A 21 -9.69 -1.07 1.46
N GLU A 22 -9.67 -0.47 0.26
CA GLU A 22 -10.43 0.73 -0.09
C GLU A 22 -11.93 0.62 0.24
N GLU A 23 -12.53 -0.58 0.10
CA GLU A 23 -13.95 -0.81 0.34
C GLU A 23 -14.35 -0.71 1.83
N TYR A 24 -13.39 -0.92 2.75
CA TYR A 24 -13.62 -0.87 4.20
C TYR A 24 -13.09 0.41 4.86
N MET A 25 -12.29 1.23 4.13
CA MET A 25 -11.72 2.45 4.69
C MET A 25 -12.79 3.36 5.27
N PHE A 26 -12.38 4.11 6.31
CA PHE A 26 -13.21 5.19 6.84
C PHE A 26 -13.47 6.21 5.73
N PRO A 27 -14.75 6.43 5.34
CA PRO A 27 -15.11 7.41 4.33
C PRO A 27 -14.96 8.84 4.87
N ARG A 28 -15.20 9.84 4.03
CA ARG A 28 -15.37 11.20 4.52
C ARG A 28 -16.66 11.28 5.31
N TYR A 29 -16.64 12.05 6.40
CA TYR A 29 -17.81 12.19 7.27
C TYR A 29 -19.06 12.67 6.52
N GLU A 30 -18.86 13.61 5.60
CA GLU A 30 -19.93 14.20 4.80
C GLU A 30 -20.63 13.19 3.89
N ASP A 31 -19.93 12.15 3.46
CA ASP A 31 -20.44 11.18 2.49
C ASP A 31 -21.26 10.07 3.15
N GLU A 32 -20.93 9.69 4.40
CA GLU A 32 -21.55 8.53 5.07
C GLU A 32 -21.80 8.79 6.57
N GLN A 33 -22.47 9.88 6.91
CA GLN A 33 -22.80 10.24 8.30
C GLN A 33 -23.62 9.16 9.03
N ALA A 34 -24.54 8.49 8.32
CA ALA A 34 -25.39 7.46 8.91
C ALA A 34 -24.54 6.27 9.44
N LEU A 35 -23.52 5.84 8.67
CA LEU A 35 -22.60 4.80 9.10
C LEU A 35 -21.84 5.24 10.35
N TYR A 36 -21.29 6.46 10.35
CA TYR A 36 -20.57 7.01 11.48
C TYR A 36 -21.44 7.08 12.75
N HIS A 37 -22.66 7.60 12.65
CA HIS A 37 -23.59 7.66 13.78
C HIS A 37 -23.93 6.26 14.30
N SER A 38 -24.06 5.27 13.43
CA SER A 38 -24.36 3.89 13.82
C SER A 38 -23.28 3.26 14.71
N VAL A 39 -22.03 3.72 14.62
CA VAL A 39 -20.89 3.28 15.44
C VAL A 39 -20.49 4.31 16.51
N GLY A 40 -21.37 5.28 16.79
CA GLY A 40 -21.15 6.26 17.86
C GLY A 40 -20.18 7.40 17.51
N VAL A 41 -19.84 7.61 16.23
CA VAL A 41 -19.07 8.75 15.74
C VAL A 41 -20.03 9.89 15.39
N ASP A 42 -20.09 10.89 16.25
CA ASP A 42 -21.07 11.97 16.24
C ASP A 42 -20.55 13.31 15.67
N SER A 43 -19.27 13.38 15.33
CA SER A 43 -18.65 14.61 14.85
C SER A 43 -17.65 14.39 13.70
N LYS A 44 -17.51 15.43 12.89
CA LYS A 44 -16.52 15.48 11.80
C LYS A 44 -15.08 15.38 12.33
N ALA A 45 -14.82 15.99 13.49
CA ALA A 45 -13.50 15.95 14.11
C ALA A 45 -13.11 14.51 14.47
N ARG A 46 -14.06 13.73 15.05
CA ARG A 46 -13.82 12.32 15.38
C ARG A 46 -13.65 11.46 14.13
N ALA A 47 -14.46 11.66 13.10
CA ALA A 47 -14.31 10.96 11.83
C ALA A 47 -12.96 11.26 11.16
N LYS A 48 -12.48 12.52 11.23
CA LYS A 48 -11.13 12.88 10.76
C LYS A 48 -10.02 12.19 11.55
N ASN A 49 -10.19 12.04 12.87
CA ASN A 49 -9.24 11.33 13.71
C ASN A 49 -9.05 9.88 13.25
N LEU A 50 -10.15 9.18 12.94
CA LEU A 50 -10.14 7.84 12.34
C LEU A 50 -9.53 7.84 10.93
N TYR A 51 -9.94 8.76 10.09
CA TYR A 51 -9.46 8.88 8.71
C TYR A 51 -7.94 9.12 8.64
N TYR A 52 -7.38 9.88 9.59
CA TYR A 52 -5.95 10.16 9.69
C TYR A 52 -5.17 9.16 10.56
N TYR A 53 -5.76 8.02 10.91
CA TYR A 53 -5.11 6.95 11.68
C TYR A 53 -4.73 7.34 13.12
N ASN A 54 -5.20 8.47 13.64
CA ASN A 54 -4.84 8.97 14.98
C ASN A 54 -5.79 8.45 16.08
N TYR A 55 -6.34 7.28 15.88
CA TYR A 55 -7.46 6.72 16.60
C TYR A 55 -7.23 6.55 18.12
N THR A 56 -5.99 6.42 18.58
CA THR A 56 -5.69 6.33 20.01
C THR A 56 -5.83 7.66 20.75
N ALA A 57 -6.00 8.78 20.03
CA ALA A 57 -6.29 10.09 20.60
C ALA A 57 -7.73 10.25 21.10
N ASP A 58 -8.61 9.28 20.85
CA ASP A 58 -10.00 9.26 21.30
C ASP A 58 -10.25 8.01 22.13
N ASP A 59 -10.47 8.16 23.43
CA ASP A 59 -10.69 7.04 24.37
C ASP A 59 -11.94 6.21 24.09
N ARG A 60 -12.85 6.73 23.23
CA ARG A 60 -14.03 6.00 22.77
C ARG A 60 -13.73 5.06 21.59
N VAL A 61 -12.54 5.17 21.03
CA VAL A 61 -12.09 4.32 19.93
C VAL A 61 -11.17 3.26 20.52
N ASP A 62 -11.74 2.11 20.81
CA ASP A 62 -11.05 0.95 21.31
C ASP A 62 -11.05 -0.19 20.27
N GLN A 63 -10.62 -1.35 20.69
CA GLN A 63 -10.60 -2.53 19.85
C GLN A 63 -12.00 -3.00 19.46
N SER A 64 -13.00 -2.84 20.35
CA SER A 64 -14.38 -3.23 20.09
C SER A 64 -15.03 -2.33 19.05
N PHE A 65 -14.70 -1.04 19.04
CA PHE A 65 -15.12 -0.10 18.01
C PHE A 65 -14.73 -0.54 16.59
N PHE A 66 -13.49 -1.02 16.41
CA PHE A 66 -13.04 -1.49 15.09
C PHE A 66 -13.79 -2.73 14.62
N LEU A 67 -14.12 -3.65 15.52
CA LEU A 67 -14.92 -4.83 15.20
C LEU A 67 -16.35 -4.45 14.79
N ASP A 68 -17.00 -3.57 15.57
CA ASP A 68 -18.35 -3.08 15.30
C ASP A 68 -18.43 -2.31 13.97
N TYR A 69 -17.49 -1.42 13.74
CA TYR A 69 -17.39 -0.71 12.46
C TYR A 69 -17.23 -1.67 11.27
N PHE A 70 -16.30 -2.64 11.38
CA PHE A 70 -16.03 -3.59 10.31
C PHE A 70 -17.25 -4.47 10.01
N GLU A 71 -17.97 -4.92 11.04
CA GLU A 71 -19.19 -5.71 10.89
C GLU A 71 -20.26 -4.91 10.12
N LYS A 72 -20.58 -3.71 10.58
CA LYS A 72 -21.59 -2.83 9.94
C LYS A 72 -21.19 -2.47 8.51
N ARG A 73 -19.95 -2.11 8.29
CA ARG A 73 -19.44 -1.80 6.95
C ARG A 73 -19.52 -3.02 6.02
N SER A 74 -19.19 -4.20 6.51
CA SER A 74 -19.26 -5.46 5.75
C SER A 74 -20.70 -5.82 5.37
N GLU A 75 -21.66 -5.62 6.28
CA GLU A 75 -23.09 -5.82 6.01
C GLU A 75 -23.59 -4.88 4.91
N GLU A 76 -23.25 -3.59 5.01
CA GLU A 76 -23.61 -2.60 4.01
C GLU A 76 -23.08 -2.96 2.61
N ILE A 77 -21.76 -3.28 2.53
CA ILE A 77 -21.12 -3.68 1.28
C ILE A 77 -21.76 -4.94 0.73
N SER A 78 -22.01 -5.94 1.57
CA SER A 78 -22.63 -7.21 1.16
C SER A 78 -24.04 -7.02 0.62
N GLY A 79 -24.84 -6.12 1.22
CA GLY A 79 -26.18 -5.78 0.76
C GLY A 79 -26.22 -5.05 -0.58
N GLN A 80 -25.17 -4.32 -0.92
CA GLN A 80 -25.08 -3.50 -2.14
C GLN A 80 -24.33 -4.19 -3.28
N THR A 81 -23.54 -5.22 -3.01
CA THR A 81 -22.60 -5.77 -4.01
C THR A 81 -23.23 -6.84 -4.89
N ASN A 82 -23.52 -6.49 -6.14
CA ASN A 82 -23.74 -7.49 -7.19
C ASN A 82 -22.39 -8.00 -7.69
N VAL A 83 -22.06 -9.27 -7.39
CA VAL A 83 -20.81 -9.93 -7.76
C VAL A 83 -20.49 -9.82 -9.26
N VAL A 84 -21.51 -9.97 -10.12
CA VAL A 84 -21.34 -9.85 -11.57
C VAL A 84 -20.95 -8.43 -11.97
N GLN A 85 -21.58 -7.44 -11.34
CA GLN A 85 -21.24 -6.03 -11.58
C GLN A 85 -19.82 -5.70 -11.09
N LYS A 86 -19.42 -6.20 -9.92
CA LYS A 86 -18.05 -6.03 -9.38
C LYS A 86 -17.02 -6.69 -10.30
N LEU A 87 -17.26 -7.90 -10.79
CA LEU A 87 -16.39 -8.57 -11.78
C LEU A 87 -16.28 -7.78 -13.08
N ARG A 88 -17.40 -7.31 -13.62
CA ARG A 88 -17.42 -6.47 -14.84
C ARG A 88 -16.60 -5.18 -14.64
N GLN A 89 -16.77 -4.54 -13.51
CA GLN A 89 -16.01 -3.33 -13.17
C GLN A 89 -14.51 -3.63 -13.01
N THR A 90 -14.16 -4.75 -12.37
CA THR A 90 -12.78 -5.23 -12.23
C THR A 90 -12.10 -5.39 -13.58
N VAL A 91 -12.74 -6.09 -14.52
CA VAL A 91 -12.22 -6.26 -15.89
C VAL A 91 -12.07 -4.90 -16.59
N LYS A 92 -13.08 -4.03 -16.50
CA LYS A 92 -13.02 -2.68 -17.07
C LYS A 92 -11.87 -1.86 -16.49
N THR A 93 -11.67 -1.93 -15.17
CA THR A 93 -10.59 -1.23 -14.46
C THR A 93 -9.23 -1.76 -14.90
N TYR A 94 -9.07 -3.09 -15.04
CA TYR A 94 -7.85 -3.70 -15.56
C TYR A 94 -7.51 -3.20 -16.96
N ILE A 95 -8.47 -3.29 -17.91
CA ILE A 95 -8.27 -2.85 -19.28
C ILE A 95 -7.91 -1.37 -19.34
N LYS A 96 -8.72 -0.52 -18.68
CA LYS A 96 -8.47 0.93 -18.64
C LYS A 96 -7.12 1.26 -18.01
N GLY A 97 -6.77 0.62 -16.90
CA GLY A 97 -5.50 0.84 -16.20
C GLY A 97 -4.29 0.41 -17.02
N THR A 98 -4.39 -0.69 -17.77
CA THR A 98 -3.33 -1.18 -18.65
C THR A 98 -3.02 -0.17 -19.77
N PHE A 99 -4.04 0.34 -20.46
CA PHE A 99 -3.85 1.29 -21.56
C PHE A 99 -3.58 2.72 -21.09
N ALA A 100 -4.01 3.11 -19.89
CA ALA A 100 -3.70 4.42 -19.29
C ALA A 100 -2.30 4.47 -18.64
N GLY A 101 -1.53 3.39 -18.65
CA GLY A 101 -0.21 3.31 -18.03
C GLY A 101 -0.22 3.30 -16.50
N LYS A 102 -1.40 3.12 -15.86
CA LYS A 102 -1.55 3.04 -14.40
C LYS A 102 -0.74 1.89 -13.79
N TYR A 103 -0.54 0.80 -14.56
CA TYR A 103 0.16 -0.42 -14.13
C TYR A 103 1.60 -0.48 -14.63
N GLU A 104 2.17 0.65 -14.90
CA GLU A 104 3.48 0.85 -15.53
C GLU A 104 3.54 0.47 -17.02
N TYR A 105 4.32 1.23 -17.77
CA TYR A 105 4.56 0.96 -19.19
C TYR A 105 5.17 -0.42 -19.46
N LEU A 106 5.86 -0.97 -18.45
CA LEU A 106 6.45 -2.30 -18.51
C LEU A 106 5.39 -3.40 -18.69
N HIS A 107 4.22 -3.24 -18.03
CA HIS A 107 3.10 -4.16 -18.18
C HIS A 107 2.56 -4.15 -19.62
N LEU A 108 2.33 -2.97 -20.17
CA LEU A 108 1.85 -2.82 -21.55
C LEU A 108 2.86 -3.38 -22.56
N ALA A 109 4.16 -3.10 -22.36
CA ALA A 109 5.22 -3.61 -23.21
C ALA A 109 5.31 -5.14 -23.16
N ALA A 110 5.21 -5.74 -21.98
CA ALA A 110 5.21 -7.19 -21.82
C ALA A 110 4.00 -7.84 -22.53
N MET A 111 2.79 -7.32 -22.28
CA MET A 111 1.57 -7.85 -22.91
C MET A 111 1.60 -7.73 -24.44
N SER A 112 2.15 -6.62 -24.96
CA SER A 112 2.37 -6.42 -26.40
C SER A 112 3.38 -7.44 -26.96
N GLY A 113 4.46 -7.70 -26.23
CA GLY A 113 5.45 -8.72 -26.59
C GLY A 113 4.85 -10.12 -26.68
N TYR A 114 4.05 -10.50 -25.68
CA TYR A 114 3.32 -11.78 -25.70
C TYR A 114 2.34 -11.88 -26.88
N ALA A 115 1.61 -10.80 -27.18
CA ALA A 115 0.71 -10.77 -28.33
C ALA A 115 1.46 -10.97 -29.66
N ILE A 116 2.60 -10.33 -29.83
CA ILE A 116 3.45 -10.47 -31.02
C ILE A 116 3.98 -11.91 -31.15
N LEU A 117 4.49 -12.49 -30.06
CA LEU A 117 4.97 -13.88 -30.07
C LEU A 117 3.85 -14.86 -30.34
N LEU A 118 2.69 -14.66 -29.74
CA LEU A 118 1.51 -15.51 -29.96
C LEU A 118 1.12 -15.55 -31.44
N LEU A 119 1.01 -14.40 -32.08
CA LEU A 119 0.77 -14.33 -33.53
C LEU A 119 1.86 -15.07 -34.32
N GLY A 120 3.12 -14.89 -33.93
CA GLY A 120 4.25 -15.58 -34.56
C GLY A 120 4.15 -17.11 -34.49
N TRP A 121 3.79 -17.66 -33.32
CA TRP A 121 3.63 -19.10 -33.13
C TRP A 121 2.39 -19.65 -33.81
N ILE A 122 1.27 -18.91 -33.88
CA ILE A 122 0.07 -19.26 -34.64
C ILE A 122 0.41 -19.39 -36.12
N PHE A 123 1.14 -18.43 -36.71
CA PHE A 123 1.57 -18.49 -38.09
C PHE A 123 2.50 -19.66 -38.39
N ARG A 124 3.24 -20.15 -37.38
CA ARG A 124 4.09 -21.35 -37.49
C ARG A 124 3.31 -22.65 -37.25
N LYS A 125 2.05 -22.57 -36.80
CA LYS A 125 1.23 -23.70 -36.35
C LYS A 125 1.86 -24.52 -35.20
N ASP A 126 2.68 -23.88 -34.38
CA ASP A 126 3.28 -24.48 -33.18
C ASP A 126 2.34 -24.31 -31.99
N TRP A 127 1.38 -25.21 -31.88
CA TRP A 127 0.32 -25.15 -30.87
C TRP A 127 0.84 -25.33 -29.45
N LYS A 128 1.95 -26.04 -29.26
CA LYS A 128 2.59 -26.18 -27.97
C LYS A 128 3.08 -24.81 -27.47
N ARG A 129 3.81 -24.08 -28.30
CA ARG A 129 4.31 -22.75 -28.00
C ARG A 129 3.19 -21.71 -27.91
N VAL A 130 2.13 -21.86 -28.66
CA VAL A 130 0.92 -21.05 -28.54
C VAL A 130 0.35 -21.20 -27.13
N LEU A 131 0.20 -22.44 -26.64
CA LEU A 131 -0.32 -22.70 -25.30
C LEU A 131 0.59 -22.10 -24.21
N GLU A 132 1.89 -22.33 -24.28
CA GLU A 132 2.86 -21.78 -23.33
C GLU A 132 2.80 -20.23 -23.30
N THR A 133 2.71 -19.62 -24.48
CA THR A 133 2.65 -18.15 -24.62
C THR A 133 1.34 -17.55 -24.09
N ILE A 134 0.24 -18.29 -24.05
CA ILE A 134 -1.04 -17.85 -23.47
C ILE A 134 -1.08 -18.11 -21.97
N CYS A 135 -0.57 -19.24 -21.50
CA CYS A 135 -0.69 -19.62 -20.08
C CYS A 135 0.00 -18.63 -19.16
N ILE A 136 1.19 -18.15 -19.50
CA ILE A 136 1.97 -17.25 -18.65
C ILE A 136 1.25 -15.91 -18.42
N PRO A 137 0.92 -15.11 -19.46
CA PRO A 137 0.17 -13.88 -19.26
C PRO A 137 -1.25 -14.13 -18.77
N GLY A 138 -1.87 -15.27 -19.10
CA GLY A 138 -3.19 -15.65 -18.61
C GLY A 138 -3.22 -15.79 -17.08
N MET A 139 -2.28 -16.51 -16.49
CA MET A 139 -2.13 -16.61 -15.04
C MET A 139 -1.90 -15.23 -14.40
N GLN A 140 -1.08 -14.42 -15.03
CA GLN A 140 -0.80 -13.07 -14.57
C GLN A 140 -2.05 -12.18 -14.58
N ILE A 141 -2.86 -12.22 -15.66
CA ILE A 141 -4.13 -11.51 -15.75
C ILE A 141 -5.08 -11.91 -14.61
N VAL A 142 -5.17 -13.21 -14.30
CA VAL A 142 -6.00 -13.70 -13.20
C VAL A 142 -5.54 -13.09 -11.86
N LEU A 143 -4.23 -13.05 -11.60
CA LEU A 143 -3.69 -12.42 -10.40
C LEU A 143 -3.99 -10.91 -10.35
N TRP A 144 -3.85 -10.21 -11.49
CA TRP A 144 -4.22 -8.80 -11.58
C TRP A 144 -5.69 -8.56 -11.28
N LEU A 145 -6.56 -9.34 -11.90
CA LEU A 145 -8.01 -9.26 -11.67
C LEU A 145 -8.35 -9.55 -10.21
N TYR A 146 -7.69 -10.52 -9.58
CA TYR A 146 -7.87 -10.81 -8.17
C TYR A 146 -7.47 -9.61 -7.28
N LEU A 147 -6.31 -8.99 -7.52
CA LEU A 147 -5.85 -7.83 -6.74
C LEU A 147 -6.78 -6.63 -6.91
N ILE A 148 -7.23 -6.35 -8.14
CA ILE A 148 -8.20 -5.27 -8.42
C ILE A 148 -9.53 -5.56 -7.74
N TYR A 149 -10.01 -6.79 -7.82
CA TYR A 149 -11.26 -7.22 -7.17
C TYR A 149 -11.21 -7.04 -5.66
N ARG A 150 -10.05 -7.28 -5.06
CA ARG A 150 -9.79 -7.09 -3.63
C ARG A 150 -9.52 -5.62 -3.25
N GLY A 151 -9.40 -4.70 -4.23
CA GLY A 151 -9.10 -3.29 -3.96
C GLY A 151 -7.72 -3.02 -3.37
N ARG A 152 -6.78 -3.99 -3.44
CA ARG A 152 -5.46 -3.88 -2.85
C ARG A 152 -4.36 -4.14 -3.87
N MET A 153 -3.67 -3.07 -4.27
CA MET A 153 -2.63 -3.11 -5.30
C MET A 153 -1.34 -2.43 -4.85
N PRO A 154 -0.58 -3.02 -3.91
CA PRO A 154 0.66 -2.42 -3.43
C PRO A 154 1.71 -2.38 -4.56
N GLU A 155 2.37 -1.25 -4.73
CA GLU A 155 3.33 -0.98 -5.82
C GLU A 155 4.43 -2.05 -5.90
N ARG A 156 4.96 -2.50 -4.75
CA ARG A 156 5.96 -3.58 -4.67
C ARG A 156 5.50 -4.88 -5.33
N VAL A 157 4.20 -5.22 -5.23
CA VAL A 157 3.63 -6.42 -5.86
C VAL A 157 3.52 -6.21 -7.36
N LEU A 158 3.09 -5.03 -7.82
CA LEU A 158 2.97 -4.70 -9.23
C LEU A 158 4.32 -4.80 -9.96
N ILE A 159 5.37 -4.25 -9.36
CA ILE A 159 6.73 -4.32 -9.91
C ILE A 159 7.18 -5.78 -10.03
N SER A 160 7.02 -6.56 -8.96
CA SER A 160 7.40 -7.99 -8.95
C SER A 160 6.64 -8.79 -10.02
N MET A 161 5.34 -8.55 -10.15
CA MET A 161 4.51 -9.20 -11.17
C MET A 161 4.95 -8.84 -12.59
N ASN A 162 5.30 -7.59 -12.85
CA ASN A 162 5.79 -7.18 -14.17
C ASN A 162 7.15 -7.81 -14.48
N LEU A 163 8.06 -7.90 -13.52
CA LEU A 163 9.34 -8.60 -13.70
C LEU A 163 9.14 -10.10 -13.98
N MET A 164 8.20 -10.74 -13.30
CA MET A 164 7.85 -12.15 -13.56
C MET A 164 7.32 -12.38 -14.98
N LEU A 165 6.66 -11.40 -15.61
CA LEU A 165 6.25 -11.49 -17.00
C LEU A 165 7.41 -11.36 -17.98
N MET A 166 8.40 -10.53 -17.67
CA MET A 166 9.48 -10.19 -18.59
C MET A 166 10.46 -11.35 -18.81
N VAL A 167 10.78 -12.11 -17.75
CA VAL A 167 11.76 -13.20 -17.86
C VAL A 167 11.28 -14.31 -18.82
N PRO A 168 10.08 -14.89 -18.68
CA PRO A 168 9.59 -15.87 -19.64
C PRO A 168 9.39 -15.28 -21.05
N LEU A 169 8.98 -14.01 -21.17
CA LEU A 169 8.86 -13.34 -22.46
C LEU A 169 10.19 -13.34 -23.22
N LEU A 170 11.28 -13.03 -22.51
CA LEU A 170 12.63 -13.06 -23.13
C LEU A 170 13.04 -14.46 -23.54
N LEU A 171 12.76 -15.47 -22.73
CA LEU A 171 13.05 -16.87 -23.06
C LEU A 171 12.27 -17.32 -24.29
N LEU A 172 10.97 -17.06 -24.35
CA LEU A 172 10.12 -17.39 -25.50
C LEU A 172 10.54 -16.60 -26.75
N ALA A 173 10.92 -15.34 -26.62
CA ALA A 173 11.43 -14.54 -27.72
C ALA A 173 12.77 -15.05 -28.23
N HIS A 174 13.67 -15.46 -27.34
CA HIS A 174 14.93 -16.09 -27.70
C HIS A 174 14.67 -17.40 -28.48
N GLU A 175 13.84 -18.30 -27.95
CA GLU A 175 13.48 -19.54 -28.63
C GLU A 175 12.85 -19.28 -30.00
N TYR A 176 11.92 -18.31 -30.09
CA TYR A 176 11.30 -17.92 -31.35
C TYR A 176 12.33 -17.49 -32.40
N VAL A 177 13.42 -16.85 -31.97
CA VAL A 177 14.50 -16.42 -32.85
C VAL A 177 15.43 -17.60 -33.25
N MET A 178 15.72 -18.49 -32.28
CA MET A 178 16.69 -19.58 -32.47
C MET A 178 16.10 -20.78 -33.23
N ASP A 179 14.83 -21.08 -33.06
CA ASP A 179 14.12 -22.21 -33.69
C ASP A 179 14.14 -22.16 -35.25
N ASP A 180 14.40 -21.01 -35.79
CA ASP A 180 14.54 -20.78 -37.25
C ASP A 180 15.98 -21.07 -37.77
N ALA A 181 16.92 -21.37 -36.92
CA ALA A 181 18.28 -21.63 -37.35
C ALA A 181 18.45 -23.04 -37.99
N GLY A 182 17.46 -23.93 -37.78
CA GLY A 182 17.51 -25.33 -38.21
C GLY A 182 16.74 -25.70 -39.48
N GLY A 183 15.93 -24.81 -40.09
CA GLY A 183 15.04 -25.18 -41.17
C GLY A 183 14.92 -24.16 -42.30
N VAL A 184 15.18 -24.65 -43.55
CA VAL A 184 14.87 -24.07 -44.87
C VAL A 184 15.06 -22.55 -45.06
N SER A 185 15.93 -22.23 -45.99
CA SER A 185 16.25 -20.90 -46.57
C SER A 185 15.09 -19.90 -46.62
N ARG A 186 14.89 -19.16 -45.54
CA ARG A 186 14.10 -17.93 -45.61
C ARG A 186 14.95 -16.76 -46.01
N SER A 187 14.41 -15.83 -46.80
CA SER A 187 15.16 -14.69 -47.31
C SER A 187 15.92 -13.95 -46.18
N ALA A 188 17.14 -13.52 -46.48
CA ALA A 188 18.00 -12.78 -45.56
C ALA A 188 17.26 -11.60 -44.89
N ALA A 189 16.36 -10.95 -45.61
CA ALA A 189 15.52 -9.86 -45.12
C ALA A 189 14.62 -10.26 -43.92
N LYS A 190 14.03 -11.47 -43.90
CA LYS A 190 13.19 -11.94 -42.79
C LYS A 190 14.04 -12.23 -41.53
N LYS A 191 15.26 -12.75 -41.72
CA LYS A 191 16.20 -12.96 -40.59
C LYS A 191 16.66 -11.65 -39.98
N VAL A 192 16.93 -10.62 -40.80
CA VAL A 192 17.31 -9.27 -40.33
C VAL A 192 16.14 -8.64 -39.58
N CYS A 193 14.94 -8.62 -40.15
CA CYS A 193 13.77 -8.01 -39.53
C CYS A 193 13.48 -8.59 -38.13
N ARG A 194 13.63 -9.90 -37.93
CA ARG A 194 13.43 -10.55 -36.61
C ARG A 194 14.50 -10.19 -35.60
N LYS A 195 15.78 -10.22 -36.01
CA LYS A 195 16.88 -9.80 -35.13
C LYS A 195 16.75 -8.35 -34.75
N THR A 196 16.34 -7.50 -35.68
CA THR A 196 16.08 -6.07 -35.40
C THR A 196 14.90 -5.91 -34.45
N GLY A 197 13.80 -6.65 -34.62
CA GLY A 197 12.67 -6.60 -33.70
C GLY A 197 13.03 -7.03 -32.28
N LEU A 198 13.82 -8.11 -32.12
CA LEU A 198 14.32 -8.52 -30.80
C LEU A 198 15.27 -7.48 -30.22
N ALA A 199 16.18 -6.92 -31.01
CA ALA A 199 17.10 -5.87 -30.56
C ALA A 199 16.35 -4.62 -30.11
N LEU A 200 15.31 -4.21 -30.82
CA LEU A 200 14.46 -3.09 -30.42
C LEU A 200 13.69 -3.37 -29.12
N LEU A 201 13.17 -4.58 -28.94
CA LEU A 201 12.51 -4.98 -27.70
C LEU A 201 13.51 -4.93 -26.53
N LEU A 202 14.69 -5.50 -26.67
CA LEU A 202 15.75 -5.45 -25.68
C LEU A 202 16.19 -4.00 -25.37
N ALA A 203 16.35 -3.18 -26.41
CA ALA A 203 16.68 -1.76 -26.21
C ALA A 203 15.58 -1.02 -25.43
N ALA A 204 14.31 -1.23 -25.77
CA ALA A 204 13.19 -0.65 -25.05
C ALA A 204 13.16 -1.09 -23.56
N MET A 205 13.47 -2.37 -23.30
CA MET A 205 13.57 -2.88 -21.94
C MET A 205 14.72 -2.25 -21.15
N VAL A 206 15.90 -2.11 -21.78
CA VAL A 206 17.07 -1.47 -21.15
C VAL A 206 16.76 0.00 -20.85
N VAL A 207 16.17 0.73 -21.79
CA VAL A 207 15.75 2.12 -21.57
C VAL A 207 14.74 2.23 -20.43
N GLY A 208 13.73 1.36 -20.40
CA GLY A 208 12.75 1.32 -19.31
C GLY A 208 13.39 1.00 -17.95
N ALA A 209 14.32 0.04 -17.93
CA ALA A 209 15.07 -0.31 -16.71
C ALA A 209 15.95 0.85 -16.21
N VAL A 210 16.68 1.51 -17.11
CA VAL A 210 17.51 2.68 -16.76
C VAL A 210 16.64 3.82 -16.23
N TRP A 211 15.51 4.09 -16.89
CA TRP A 211 14.57 5.11 -16.41
C TRP A 211 14.03 4.78 -15.03
N LYS A 212 13.65 3.52 -14.77
CA LYS A 212 13.16 3.11 -13.44
C LYS A 212 14.26 3.21 -12.38
N VAL A 213 15.50 2.82 -12.70
CA VAL A 213 16.65 2.98 -11.79
C VAL A 213 16.88 4.45 -11.43
N THR A 214 16.79 5.35 -12.40
CA THR A 214 16.93 6.80 -12.12
C THR A 214 15.80 7.32 -11.24
N THR A 215 14.56 6.90 -11.47
CA THR A 215 13.40 7.24 -10.64
C THR A 215 13.58 6.75 -9.20
N VAL A 216 13.95 5.47 -9.03
CA VAL A 216 14.22 4.87 -7.70
C VAL A 216 15.38 5.59 -7.01
N ARG A 217 16.43 5.97 -7.74
CA ARG A 217 17.54 6.73 -7.17
C ARG A 217 17.09 8.10 -6.65
N THR A 218 16.24 8.81 -7.40
CA THR A 218 15.70 10.11 -6.95
C THR A 218 14.83 9.92 -5.70
N GLN A 219 13.95 8.94 -5.70
CA GLN A 219 13.13 8.60 -4.52
C GLN A 219 13.99 8.25 -3.31
N ASN A 220 15.07 7.47 -3.50
CA ASN A 220 16.00 7.13 -2.41
C ASN A 220 16.73 8.36 -1.85
N LEU A 221 17.06 9.35 -2.69
CA LEU A 221 17.68 10.58 -2.22
C LEU A 221 16.70 11.44 -1.39
N GLU A 222 15.45 11.49 -1.81
CA GLU A 222 14.38 12.14 -1.04
C GLU A 222 14.15 11.41 0.29
N THR A 223 14.02 10.09 0.25
CA THR A 223 13.89 9.26 1.45
C THR A 223 15.08 9.42 2.40
N ALA A 224 16.32 9.56 1.88
CA ALA A 224 17.49 9.78 2.72
C ALA A 224 17.41 11.10 3.50
N LYS A 225 16.90 12.17 2.89
CA LYS A 225 16.68 13.45 3.60
C LYS A 225 15.63 13.32 4.70
N TRP A 226 14.55 12.59 4.43
CA TRP A 226 13.52 12.33 5.42
C TRP A 226 14.05 11.47 6.57
N ASN A 227 14.83 10.43 6.27
CA ASN A 227 15.48 9.61 7.29
C ASN A 227 16.37 10.45 8.21
N GLU A 228 17.14 11.40 7.66
CA GLU A 228 17.95 12.34 8.45
C GLU A 228 17.08 13.18 9.40
N ASN A 229 15.92 13.64 8.95
CA ASN A 229 15.00 14.39 9.81
C ASN A 229 14.39 13.51 10.92
N VAL A 230 14.05 12.26 10.62
CA VAL A 230 13.55 11.31 11.61
C VAL A 230 14.63 10.98 12.65
N GLU A 231 15.89 10.82 12.23
CA GLU A 231 17.02 10.62 13.15
C GLU A 231 17.23 11.81 14.07
N LYS A 232 17.16 13.03 13.52
CA LYS A 232 17.24 14.27 14.33
C LYS A 232 16.09 14.36 15.33
N LEU A 233 14.88 14.00 14.90
CA LEU A 233 13.71 13.96 15.77
C LEU A 233 13.87 12.95 16.90
N LYS A 234 14.32 11.73 16.59
CA LYS A 234 14.59 10.71 17.60
C LYS A 234 15.68 11.15 18.59
N ALA A 235 16.76 11.74 18.08
CA ALA A 235 17.81 12.30 18.93
C ALA A 235 17.25 13.38 19.86
N TYR A 236 16.45 14.30 19.34
CA TYR A 236 15.79 15.33 20.12
C TYR A 236 14.90 14.74 21.23
N CYS A 237 14.10 13.72 20.95
CA CYS A 237 13.29 13.06 21.95
C CYS A 237 14.16 12.41 23.06
N MET A 238 15.27 11.76 22.68
CA MET A 238 16.20 11.15 23.65
C MET A 238 16.91 12.17 24.52
N ASP A 239 17.21 13.34 23.98
CA ASP A 239 17.86 14.45 24.72
C ASP A 239 16.89 15.15 25.70
N HIS A 240 15.58 14.90 25.55
CA HIS A 240 14.54 15.46 26.41
C HIS A 240 13.70 14.33 27.06
N PRO A 241 14.29 13.50 27.92
CA PRO A 241 13.67 12.30 28.47
C PRO A 241 12.47 12.59 29.39
N ASP A 242 12.37 13.79 29.96
CA ASP A 242 11.27 14.20 30.82
C ASP A 242 9.97 14.52 30.05
N ASN A 243 10.07 14.66 28.72
CA ASN A 243 8.95 14.92 27.85
C ASN A 243 8.51 13.65 27.12
N PHE A 244 7.23 13.56 26.78
CA PHE A 244 6.70 12.52 25.92
C PHE A 244 6.17 13.10 24.61
N TYR A 245 6.41 12.40 23.50
CA TYR A 245 6.09 12.89 22.16
C TYR A 245 5.17 11.91 21.45
N PHE A 246 3.96 12.34 21.13
CA PHE A 246 3.10 11.65 20.19
C PHE A 246 3.29 12.20 18.79
N ASN A 247 3.30 11.34 17.77
CA ASN A 247 3.30 11.80 16.41
C ASN A 247 1.98 11.50 15.70
N ASP A 248 1.55 12.45 14.89
CA ASP A 248 0.47 12.27 13.92
C ASP A 248 0.91 11.24 12.88
N VAL A 249 0.14 10.16 12.74
CA VAL A 249 0.49 9.03 11.87
C VAL A 249 0.63 9.47 10.42
N THR A 250 -0.28 10.29 9.91
CA THR A 250 -0.26 10.68 8.49
C THR A 250 0.87 11.65 8.16
N SER A 251 1.31 12.46 9.11
CA SER A 251 2.49 13.32 8.95
C SER A 251 3.77 12.50 8.85
N MET A 252 3.83 11.35 9.55
CA MET A 252 5.00 10.48 9.60
C MET A 252 4.94 9.32 8.59
N ALA A 253 3.74 8.89 8.15
CA ALA A 253 3.58 7.78 7.21
C ALA A 253 4.17 8.06 5.81
N MET A 254 4.30 9.33 5.44
CA MET A 254 5.02 9.74 4.23
C MET A 254 6.54 9.60 4.37
N THR A 255 7.03 9.40 5.59
CA THR A 255 8.42 9.18 5.89
C THR A 255 8.65 7.69 6.05
N THR A 256 8.84 6.98 4.95
CA THR A 256 9.29 5.59 5.00
C THR A 256 10.70 5.58 5.58
N TYR A 257 10.78 5.41 6.90
CA TYR A 257 12.04 5.24 7.58
C TYR A 257 12.61 3.87 7.23
N ASN A 258 13.54 3.85 6.29
CA ASN A 258 14.22 2.63 5.86
C ASN A 258 15.43 2.38 6.75
N VAL A 259 15.25 1.54 7.75
CA VAL A 259 16.36 1.01 8.54
C VAL A 259 17.00 -0.15 7.78
N HIS A 260 18.30 -0.13 7.61
CA HIS A 260 19.00 -1.31 7.11
C HIS A 260 18.85 -2.45 8.13
N LEU A 261 18.64 -3.69 7.66
CA LEU A 261 18.40 -4.87 8.51
C LEU A 261 19.49 -5.12 9.57
N TRP A 262 20.72 -4.63 9.32
CA TRP A 262 21.86 -4.73 10.23
C TRP A 262 22.10 -3.48 11.10
N GLN A 263 21.34 -2.44 10.90
CA GLN A 263 21.43 -1.20 11.66
C GLN A 263 20.58 -1.32 12.92
N LYS A 264 21.16 -1.04 14.09
CA LYS A 264 20.40 -0.91 15.31
C LYS A 264 19.60 0.40 15.23
N ASP A 265 18.30 0.29 15.20
CA ASP A 265 17.42 1.43 15.39
C ASP A 265 17.32 1.72 16.90
N PRO A 266 17.71 2.91 17.38
CA PRO A 266 17.57 3.25 18.79
C PRO A 266 16.09 3.21 19.18
N TYR A 267 15.77 2.43 20.20
CA TYR A 267 14.43 2.41 20.77
C TYR A 267 14.21 3.65 21.60
N VAL A 268 13.36 4.57 21.12
CA VAL A 268 13.04 5.82 21.81
C VAL A 268 11.87 5.59 22.76
N MET A 269 12.14 5.67 24.07
CA MET A 269 11.14 5.35 25.11
C MET A 269 10.01 6.37 25.20
N ASN A 270 10.28 7.62 24.93
CA ASN A 270 9.39 8.77 25.11
C ASN A 270 8.81 9.29 23.78
N TYR A 271 8.63 8.42 22.79
CA TYR A 271 8.10 8.74 21.47
C TYR A 271 7.17 7.64 20.96
N MET A 272 5.99 7.99 20.44
CA MET A 272 4.99 7.02 20.00
C MET A 272 4.03 7.64 18.95
N SER A 273 3.52 6.82 18.04
CA SER A 273 2.45 7.22 17.11
C SER A 273 1.08 7.20 17.78
N LEU A 274 0.19 8.13 17.38
CA LEU A 274 -1.22 8.16 17.78
C LEU A 274 -2.08 7.04 17.20
N GLY A 275 -1.51 6.20 16.36
CA GLY A 275 -2.12 5.01 15.80
C GLY A 275 -1.15 4.42 14.79
N ASP A 276 -0.91 3.17 14.86
CA ASP A 276 -0.12 2.41 13.91
C ASP A 276 -0.34 0.91 14.15
N TRP A 277 0.55 0.09 13.62
CA TRP A 277 0.41 -1.36 13.74
C TRP A 277 0.65 -1.88 15.16
N ILE A 278 1.32 -1.12 16.02
CA ILE A 278 1.60 -1.53 17.40
C ILE A 278 0.59 -0.98 18.40
N ALA A 279 -0.27 -0.03 18.01
CA ALA A 279 -1.29 0.52 18.90
C ALA A 279 -2.17 -0.59 19.49
N TYR A 280 -2.49 -0.46 20.78
CA TYR A 280 -3.19 -1.46 21.61
C TYR A 280 -2.48 -2.81 21.75
N SER A 281 -1.20 -2.93 21.35
CA SER A 281 -0.42 -4.12 21.67
C SER A 281 0.09 -4.09 23.11
N PRO A 282 0.43 -5.26 23.68
CA PRO A 282 1.05 -5.30 25.02
C PRO A 282 2.36 -4.49 25.13
N VAL A 283 3.06 -4.26 24.02
CA VAL A 283 4.26 -3.42 23.96
C VAL A 283 3.87 -1.94 24.05
N TRP A 284 2.83 -1.54 23.33
CA TRP A 284 2.29 -0.18 23.35
C TRP A 284 1.80 0.21 24.75
N GLU A 285 0.98 -0.64 25.38
CA GLU A 285 0.46 -0.43 26.73
C GLU A 285 1.60 -0.32 27.77
N ARG A 286 2.58 -1.22 27.68
CA ARG A 286 3.77 -1.17 28.55
C ARG A 286 4.51 0.15 28.43
N LYS A 287 4.66 0.64 27.20
CA LYS A 287 5.38 1.90 26.93
C LYS A 287 4.65 3.10 27.53
N LEU A 288 3.34 3.18 27.38
CA LEU A 288 2.52 4.21 28.02
C LEU A 288 2.66 4.15 29.55
N LYS A 289 2.50 2.97 30.12
CA LYS A 289 2.60 2.76 31.57
C LYS A 289 3.98 3.12 32.12
N GLN A 290 5.06 2.81 31.41
CA GLN A 290 6.42 3.18 31.81
C GLN A 290 6.66 4.70 31.80
N ASN A 291 5.89 5.44 31.02
CA ASN A 291 5.94 6.91 30.97
C ASN A 291 4.82 7.56 31.80
N GLY A 292 4.11 6.80 32.64
CA GLY A 292 3.06 7.33 33.52
C GLY A 292 1.79 7.79 32.80
N ILE A 293 1.58 7.36 31.55
CA ILE A 293 0.45 7.74 30.72
C ILE A 293 -0.64 6.66 30.87
N SER A 294 -1.80 7.05 31.41
CA SER A 294 -2.98 6.19 31.56
C SER A 294 -3.95 6.32 30.38
N SER A 295 -4.08 7.52 29.81
CA SER A 295 -4.90 7.82 28.65
C SER A 295 -4.12 8.75 27.72
N VAL A 296 -4.10 8.42 26.43
CA VAL A 296 -3.45 9.23 25.39
C VAL A 296 -4.15 10.58 25.27
N LYS A 297 -5.46 10.60 25.35
CA LYS A 297 -6.28 11.81 25.30
C LYS A 297 -5.97 12.74 26.46
N GLU A 298 -6.04 12.23 27.70
CA GLU A 298 -5.76 13.03 28.89
C GLU A 298 -4.32 13.57 28.90
N ALA A 299 -3.36 12.78 28.43
CA ALA A 299 -1.98 13.20 28.32
C ALA A 299 -1.79 14.33 27.29
N LEU A 300 -2.38 14.20 26.09
CA LEU A 300 -2.30 15.23 25.06
C LEU A 300 -3.00 16.53 25.45
N TYR A 301 -4.04 16.43 26.26
CA TYR A 301 -4.87 17.56 26.63
C TYR A 301 -4.39 18.29 27.88
N GLY A 302 -3.92 17.55 28.90
CA GLY A 302 -3.70 18.10 30.25
C GLY A 302 -2.29 17.98 30.79
N ALA A 303 -1.35 17.31 30.11
CA ALA A 303 0.00 17.16 30.64
C ALA A 303 0.95 18.20 30.02
N ASP A 304 1.63 18.97 30.84
CA ASP A 304 2.55 20.04 30.44
C ASP A 304 3.80 19.51 29.68
N ASN A 305 4.12 18.24 29.87
CA ASN A 305 5.30 17.59 29.27
C ASN A 305 4.97 16.63 28.15
N VAL A 306 3.76 16.67 27.59
CA VAL A 306 3.34 15.86 26.45
C VAL A 306 3.14 16.73 25.22
N TYR A 307 3.77 16.36 24.12
CA TYR A 307 3.78 17.13 22.89
C TYR A 307 3.27 16.32 21.71
N LEU A 308 2.57 16.99 20.80
CA LEU A 308 2.17 16.42 19.50
C LEU A 308 3.14 16.88 18.42
N ILE A 309 3.69 15.93 17.68
CA ILE A 309 4.51 16.16 16.48
C ILE A 309 3.63 15.98 15.26
N SER A 310 3.49 17.03 14.47
CA SER A 310 2.72 17.01 13.21
C SER A 310 3.43 17.84 12.14
N SER A 311 3.16 17.55 10.86
CA SER A 311 3.62 18.38 9.75
C SER A 311 2.74 19.62 9.62
N PHE A 312 3.35 20.76 9.29
CA PHE A 312 2.65 22.03 9.12
C PHE A 312 1.57 22.01 8.02
N ASP A 313 1.69 21.12 7.04
CA ASP A 313 0.85 21.12 5.84
C ASP A 313 -0.56 20.55 6.08
N ARG A 314 -0.81 19.85 7.17
CA ARG A 314 -2.08 19.14 7.39
C ARG A 314 -2.95 19.68 8.51
N GLY A 315 -2.35 20.42 9.43
CA GLY A 315 -3.03 20.95 10.62
C GLY A 315 -3.49 19.86 11.60
N THR A 316 -3.67 20.24 12.82
CA THR A 316 -4.17 19.40 13.93
C THR A 316 -5.43 19.98 14.56
N GLU A 317 -6.04 20.95 13.90
CA GLU A 317 -7.22 21.66 14.38
C GLU A 317 -8.36 20.71 14.75
N TYR A 318 -8.48 19.58 14.02
CA TYR A 318 -9.50 18.58 14.31
C TYR A 318 -9.30 17.88 15.67
N LEU A 319 -8.06 17.77 16.18
CA LEU A 319 -7.81 17.25 17.53
C LEU A 319 -8.21 18.29 18.58
N THR A 320 -7.89 19.56 18.36
CA THR A 320 -8.36 20.65 19.20
C THR A 320 -9.89 20.70 19.24
N GLU A 321 -10.52 20.67 18.08
CA GLU A 321 -11.99 20.63 17.97
C GLU A 321 -12.60 19.39 18.67
N LEU A 322 -11.94 18.22 18.54
CA LEU A 322 -12.38 16.99 19.21
C LEU A 322 -12.40 17.18 20.73
N TYR A 323 -11.34 17.76 21.29
CA TYR A 323 -11.18 17.93 22.73
C TYR A 323 -12.05 19.07 23.28
N GLU A 324 -12.13 20.21 22.60
CA GLU A 324 -12.99 21.34 22.99
C GLU A 324 -14.48 20.94 23.00
N ASN A 325 -14.93 20.16 22.03
CA ASN A 325 -16.31 19.67 21.99
C ASN A 325 -16.65 18.72 23.17
N GLU A 326 -15.66 18.04 23.71
CA GLU A 326 -15.87 17.15 24.85
C GLU A 326 -15.82 17.89 26.19
N ILE A 327 -14.98 18.91 26.31
CA ILE A 327 -14.87 19.73 27.52
C ILE A 327 -16.09 20.64 27.67
N GLY A 328 -16.57 21.22 26.59
CA GLY A 328 -17.75 22.06 26.60
C GLY A 328 -19.05 21.32 26.91
N ARG A 329 -19.03 19.99 27.00
CA ARG A 329 -20.13 19.11 27.41
C ARG A 329 -20.03 18.60 28.86
N ALA A 330 -18.94 18.89 29.55
CA ALA A 330 -18.74 18.60 30.97
C ALA A 330 -19.08 19.81 31.83
#